data_d9fc8186d4638aeb0a1b2ba7b4fc05ff
#
_entry.id   d9fc8186d4638aeb0a1b2ba7b4fc05ff
#
_cell.length_a   1.000
_cell.length_b   1.000
_cell.length_c   1.000
_cell.angle_alpha   90.00
_cell.angle_beta   90.00
_cell.angle_gamma   90.00
#
_symmetry.space_group_name_H-M   'P 1'
#
loop_
_entity.id
_entity.type
_entity.pdbx_description
1 polymer ?
#
loop_
_entity_poly.entity_id
_entity_poly.type
_entity_poly.pdbx_seq_one_letter_code
_entity_poly.pdbx_strand_id
1 'polypeptide(L)'
;MTSQTNQFQNSFTELVIENMDFSQASWKTIENGMERLPHGCAQLIGSENIFTGAEVYKIEDVSDGVNIYHSESSAPVKFDKVLMALPPAALRTIETPTWSPDKMHAIRALHFEPLYKIGLRFKTRFWEKVSPPSKGGQSITDLPSRWFVYPSYGIGDNGPGVLLLYAWMTDAIAFLPKNEKERICLGLRDLKKVYGDQVDIDDQFIEGYSINWTDEESTGDAMFFPGQFRNLFNIARAPEGNVYFAGEHLSVHHTWILGALDSALLACQQMLGEPNIMPLRPTTKQNPPKHDYDYSDCIKAKPMAVYRDQRT
;
A
#
# COMPACT_ATOMS: atom_id res chain seq x y z
N MET A 1 -3.87 23.61 -12.90
CA MET A 1 -4.23 23.10 -11.56
C MET A 1 -3.78 21.65 -11.49
N THR A 2 -2.77 21.38 -10.72
CA THR A 2 -2.30 20.00 -10.57
C THR A 2 -3.27 19.29 -9.64
N SER A 3 -4.03 18.40 -10.19
CA SER A 3 -4.96 17.56 -9.44
C SER A 3 -4.22 16.60 -8.51
N GLN A 4 -2.95 16.38 -8.75
CA GLN A 4 -2.12 15.43 -8.03
C GLN A 4 -1.09 16.17 -7.18
N THR A 5 -0.87 15.68 -6.00
CA THR A 5 0.01 16.26 -5.01
C THR A 5 1.45 15.99 -5.38
N ASN A 6 2.26 17.03 -5.55
CA ASN A 6 3.73 17.02 -5.54
C ASN A 6 4.48 15.89 -6.33
N GLN A 7 3.82 15.13 -7.19
CA GLN A 7 4.44 14.09 -8.03
C GLN A 7 5.51 14.62 -8.99
N PHE A 8 5.70 15.92 -9.05
CA PHE A 8 6.75 16.54 -9.87
C PHE A 8 8.18 16.12 -9.51
N GLN A 9 8.39 15.61 -8.30
CA GLN A 9 9.71 15.15 -7.85
C GLN A 9 9.95 13.70 -8.28
N ASN A 10 8.91 12.96 -8.62
CA ASN A 10 9.01 11.57 -8.99
C ASN A 10 9.61 11.39 -10.38
N SER A 11 10.12 10.20 -10.65
CA SER A 11 10.63 9.90 -11.98
C SER A 11 9.49 9.91 -13.01
N PHE A 12 9.82 10.30 -14.25
CA PHE A 12 8.85 10.22 -15.35
C PHE A 12 8.36 8.77 -15.56
N THR A 13 9.22 7.79 -15.34
CA THR A 13 8.88 6.37 -15.41
C THR A 13 7.80 6.02 -14.38
N GLU A 14 7.93 6.50 -13.14
CA GLU A 14 6.93 6.33 -12.08
C GLU A 14 5.56 6.85 -12.51
N LEU A 15 5.52 8.10 -12.96
CA LEU A 15 4.29 8.74 -13.40
C LEU A 15 3.60 8.01 -14.56
N VAL A 16 4.38 7.48 -15.51
CA VAL A 16 3.82 6.72 -16.64
C VAL A 16 3.23 5.41 -16.17
N ILE A 17 3.93 4.66 -15.32
CA ILE A 17 3.45 3.36 -14.82
C ILE A 17 2.21 3.55 -13.96
N GLU A 18 2.22 4.49 -13.03
CA GLU A 18 1.06 4.80 -12.19
C GLU A 18 -0.18 5.15 -13.05
N ASN A 19 -0.02 6.00 -14.05
CA ASN A 19 -1.14 6.32 -14.95
C ASN A 19 -1.64 5.11 -15.74
N MET A 20 -0.77 4.17 -16.09
CA MET A 20 -1.16 2.92 -16.74
C MET A 20 -1.97 2.04 -15.78
N ASP A 21 -1.56 1.93 -14.52
CA ASP A 21 -2.27 1.17 -13.49
C ASP A 21 -3.66 1.75 -13.24
N PHE A 22 -3.78 3.08 -13.20
CA PHE A 22 -5.07 3.76 -13.08
C PHE A 22 -5.93 3.77 -14.36
N SER A 23 -5.44 3.29 -15.48
CA SER A 23 -6.18 3.28 -16.76
C SER A 23 -7.22 2.15 -16.90
N GLN A 24 -7.34 1.29 -15.91
CA GLN A 24 -8.25 0.15 -15.93
C GLN A 24 -9.72 0.59 -16.01
N ALA A 25 -10.48 -0.07 -16.91
CA ALA A 25 -11.88 0.27 -17.14
C ALA A 25 -12.84 -0.18 -16.02
N SER A 26 -12.43 -1.14 -15.19
CA SER A 26 -13.21 -1.63 -14.07
C SER A 26 -12.34 -1.91 -12.86
N TRP A 27 -12.85 -1.54 -11.69
CA TRP A 27 -12.18 -1.73 -10.42
C TRP A 27 -13.02 -2.63 -9.53
N LYS A 28 -12.37 -3.41 -8.70
CA LYS A 28 -13.01 -4.30 -7.74
C LYS A 28 -12.45 -4.07 -6.36
N THR A 29 -13.28 -4.29 -5.36
CA THR A 29 -12.88 -4.31 -3.95
C THR A 29 -13.24 -5.65 -3.33
N ILE A 30 -12.58 -6.02 -2.25
CA ILE A 30 -12.92 -7.22 -1.49
C ILE A 30 -14.03 -6.85 -0.50
N GLU A 31 -15.14 -7.55 -0.56
CA GLU A 31 -16.24 -7.37 0.37
C GLU A 31 -15.77 -7.67 1.81
N ASN A 32 -16.13 -6.81 2.76
CA ASN A 32 -15.71 -6.84 4.16
C ASN A 32 -14.22 -6.54 4.42
N GLY A 33 -13.51 -5.97 3.44
CA GLY A 33 -12.18 -5.41 3.64
C GLY A 33 -11.04 -6.20 3.04
N MET A 34 -9.94 -5.51 2.78
CA MET A 34 -8.75 -6.06 2.15
C MET A 34 -8.00 -7.05 3.05
N GLU A 35 -8.19 -7.02 4.36
CA GLU A 35 -7.59 -7.95 5.34
C GLU A 35 -7.98 -9.42 5.08
N ARG A 36 -9.05 -9.64 4.33
CA ARG A 36 -9.44 -11.01 3.92
C ARG A 36 -8.39 -11.69 3.02
N LEU A 37 -7.59 -10.90 2.31
CA LEU A 37 -6.52 -11.45 1.48
C LEU A 37 -5.43 -12.10 2.32
N PRO A 38 -4.76 -11.42 3.27
CA PRO A 38 -3.77 -12.05 4.13
C PRO A 38 -4.37 -13.15 5.01
N HIS A 39 -5.62 -13.00 5.48
CA HIS A 39 -6.28 -14.07 6.24
C HIS A 39 -6.49 -15.33 5.39
N GLY A 40 -6.90 -15.20 4.12
CA GLY A 40 -7.01 -16.32 3.20
C GLY A 40 -5.66 -16.99 2.93
N CYS A 41 -4.60 -16.21 2.74
CA CYS A 41 -3.24 -16.73 2.63
C CYS A 41 -2.81 -17.49 3.89
N ALA A 42 -3.08 -16.93 5.07
CA ALA A 42 -2.76 -17.57 6.35
C ALA A 42 -3.44 -18.92 6.53
N GLN A 43 -4.70 -19.05 6.09
CA GLN A 43 -5.41 -20.34 6.11
C GLN A 43 -4.75 -21.37 5.19
N LEU A 44 -4.21 -20.96 4.04
CA LEU A 44 -3.51 -21.85 3.12
C LEU A 44 -2.12 -22.27 3.64
N ILE A 45 -1.43 -21.37 4.33
CA ILE A 45 -0.10 -21.62 4.92
C ILE A 45 -0.21 -22.57 6.13
N GLY A 46 -1.28 -22.46 6.90
CA GLY A 46 -1.46 -23.14 8.18
C GLY A 46 -0.91 -22.32 9.35
N SER A 47 -1.69 -22.23 10.42
CA SER A 47 -1.33 -21.41 11.59
C SER A 47 -0.05 -21.88 12.29
N GLU A 48 0.29 -23.13 12.18
CA GLU A 48 1.50 -23.75 12.72
C GLU A 48 2.79 -23.23 12.05
N ASN A 49 2.67 -22.65 10.87
CA ASN A 49 3.79 -22.09 10.09
C ASN A 49 3.86 -20.54 10.19
N ILE A 50 3.01 -19.93 11.01
CA ILE A 50 2.95 -18.47 11.16
C ILE A 50 3.26 -18.09 12.60
N PHE A 51 4.33 -17.34 12.79
CA PHE A 51 4.83 -16.87 14.09
C PHE A 51 4.64 -15.37 14.18
N THR A 52 3.59 -14.93 14.86
CA THR A 52 3.35 -13.51 15.16
C THR A 52 4.02 -13.11 16.47
N GLY A 53 4.42 -11.82 16.60
CA GLY A 53 5.14 -11.34 17.77
C GLY A 53 6.63 -11.72 17.81
N ALA A 54 7.10 -12.49 16.84
CA ALA A 54 8.49 -12.92 16.73
C ALA A 54 9.30 -11.91 15.91
N GLU A 55 9.61 -10.75 16.49
CA GLU A 55 10.36 -9.69 15.84
C GLU A 55 11.78 -10.17 15.50
N VAL A 56 12.13 -10.14 14.21
CA VAL A 56 13.46 -10.47 13.72
C VAL A 56 14.36 -9.25 13.85
N TYR A 57 15.43 -9.38 14.63
CA TYR A 57 16.39 -8.31 14.87
C TYR A 57 17.76 -8.56 14.24
N LYS A 58 18.07 -9.81 13.85
CA LYS A 58 19.34 -10.17 13.21
C LYS A 58 19.19 -11.35 12.26
N ILE A 59 19.93 -11.32 11.15
CA ILE A 59 20.13 -12.45 10.24
C ILE A 59 21.63 -12.65 9.97
N GLU A 60 22.06 -13.90 9.81
CA GLU A 60 23.41 -14.27 9.44
C GLU A 60 23.38 -15.26 8.28
N ASP A 61 24.03 -14.91 7.17
CA ASP A 61 24.25 -15.84 6.07
C ASP A 61 25.44 -16.74 6.43
N VAL A 62 25.19 -18.04 6.47
CA VAL A 62 26.18 -19.06 6.82
C VAL A 62 26.39 -19.99 5.64
N SER A 63 27.47 -20.79 5.66
CA SER A 63 27.88 -21.61 4.51
C SER A 63 26.80 -22.59 4.02
N ASP A 64 25.85 -22.95 4.87
CA ASP A 64 24.81 -23.96 4.60
C ASP A 64 23.40 -23.44 4.95
N GLY A 65 23.15 -22.14 4.83
CA GLY A 65 21.84 -21.51 5.05
C GLY A 65 21.89 -20.15 5.68
N VAL A 66 20.82 -19.79 6.39
CA VAL A 66 20.66 -18.50 7.06
C VAL A 66 20.16 -18.72 8.49
N ASN A 67 20.81 -18.13 9.46
CA ASN A 67 20.37 -18.08 10.85
C ASN A 67 19.48 -16.83 11.05
N ILE A 68 18.31 -17.01 11.62
CA ILE A 68 17.38 -15.94 12.01
C ILE A 68 17.34 -15.84 13.52
N TYR A 69 17.53 -14.63 14.03
CA TYR A 69 17.41 -14.29 15.45
C TYR A 69 16.15 -13.45 15.63
N HIS A 70 15.27 -13.85 16.55
CA HIS A 70 14.01 -13.17 16.83
C HIS A 70 13.71 -13.09 18.34
N SER A 71 12.80 -12.20 18.71
CA SER A 71 12.52 -11.86 20.12
C SER A 71 12.01 -13.04 20.96
N GLU A 72 11.35 -14.02 20.36
CA GLU A 72 10.74 -15.16 21.06
C GLU A 72 11.70 -16.32 21.30
N SER A 73 12.97 -16.23 20.90
CA SER A 73 13.95 -17.32 21.07
C SER A 73 15.31 -16.80 21.45
N SER A 74 15.95 -17.48 22.41
CA SER A 74 17.34 -17.21 22.80
C SER A 74 18.39 -17.80 21.86
N ALA A 75 17.98 -18.70 20.96
CA ALA A 75 18.83 -19.33 19.96
C ALA A 75 18.30 -19.04 18.55
N PRO A 76 19.19 -18.91 17.56
CA PRO A 76 18.76 -18.71 16.18
C PRO A 76 18.01 -19.92 15.63
N VAL A 77 17.09 -19.64 14.71
CA VAL A 77 16.44 -20.66 13.90
C VAL A 77 17.11 -20.67 12.53
N LYS A 78 17.52 -21.84 12.07
CA LYS A 78 18.24 -22.01 10.81
C LYS A 78 17.28 -22.39 9.68
N PHE A 79 17.48 -21.75 8.52
CA PHE A 79 16.77 -22.01 7.27
C PHE A 79 17.75 -22.15 6.11
N ASP A 80 17.37 -22.87 5.07
CA ASP A 80 18.18 -22.97 3.85
C ASP A 80 18.22 -21.63 3.09
N LYS A 81 17.09 -20.91 3.06
CA LYS A 81 16.90 -19.63 2.37
C LYS A 81 15.92 -18.76 3.14
N VAL A 82 16.07 -17.46 3.02
CA VAL A 82 15.19 -16.45 3.63
C VAL A 82 14.68 -15.47 2.61
N LEU A 83 13.39 -15.16 2.65
CA LEU A 83 12.76 -14.08 1.89
C LEU A 83 12.45 -12.91 2.82
N MET A 84 13.11 -11.78 2.60
CA MET A 84 12.87 -10.53 3.32
C MET A 84 11.74 -9.75 2.63
N ALA A 85 10.53 -9.87 3.12
CA ALA A 85 9.34 -9.15 2.60
C ALA A 85 9.08 -7.88 3.42
N LEU A 86 10.06 -6.99 3.48
CA LEU A 86 10.09 -5.81 4.34
C LEU A 86 10.35 -4.53 3.52
N PRO A 87 9.75 -3.39 3.89
CA PRO A 87 10.14 -2.11 3.32
C PRO A 87 11.60 -1.76 3.72
N PRO A 88 12.33 -0.97 2.90
CA PRO A 88 13.73 -0.67 3.12
C PRO A 88 14.03 -0.03 4.49
N ALA A 89 13.12 0.77 5.03
CA ALA A 89 13.32 1.40 6.33
C ALA A 89 13.33 0.36 7.47
N ALA A 90 12.37 -0.56 7.49
CA ALA A 90 12.34 -1.66 8.45
C ALA A 90 13.56 -2.60 8.29
N LEU A 91 13.94 -2.90 7.05
CA LEU A 91 15.11 -3.74 6.77
C LEU A 91 16.41 -3.13 7.34
N ARG A 92 16.54 -1.80 7.37
CA ARG A 92 17.71 -1.11 7.93
C ARG A 92 17.83 -1.17 9.45
N THR A 93 16.80 -1.56 10.18
CA THR A 93 16.83 -1.74 11.63
C THR A 93 17.28 -3.14 12.04
N ILE A 94 17.34 -4.08 11.10
CA ILE A 94 17.81 -5.45 11.33
C ILE A 94 19.32 -5.51 11.15
N GLU A 95 20.01 -6.21 12.03
CA GLU A 95 21.42 -6.56 11.87
C GLU A 95 21.53 -7.60 10.72
N THR A 96 22.09 -7.18 9.60
CA THR A 96 22.20 -8.00 8.39
C THR A 96 23.64 -8.39 8.10
N PRO A 97 23.89 -9.43 7.28
CA PRO A 97 25.21 -9.70 6.74
C PRO A 97 25.74 -8.47 5.98
N THR A 98 27.04 -8.40 5.82
CA THR A 98 27.64 -7.37 4.95
C THR A 98 27.38 -7.74 3.50
N TRP A 99 26.29 -7.20 2.96
CA TRP A 99 25.95 -7.32 1.53
C TRP A 99 26.84 -6.44 0.67
N SER A 100 26.69 -6.58 -0.65
CA SER A 100 27.42 -5.75 -1.60
C SER A 100 27.18 -4.26 -1.34
N PRO A 101 28.17 -3.37 -1.54
CA PRO A 101 28.00 -1.94 -1.38
C PRO A 101 26.84 -1.38 -2.20
N ASP A 102 26.62 -1.90 -3.39
CA ASP A 102 25.53 -1.50 -4.28
C ASP A 102 24.16 -1.88 -3.70
N LYS A 103 24.03 -3.08 -3.11
CA LYS A 103 22.83 -3.52 -2.41
C LYS A 103 22.53 -2.60 -1.21
N MET A 104 23.53 -2.35 -0.38
CA MET A 104 23.37 -1.48 0.78
C MET A 104 23.00 -0.06 0.37
N HIS A 105 23.57 0.44 -0.74
CA HIS A 105 23.20 1.73 -1.29
C HIS A 105 21.75 1.72 -1.80
N ALA A 106 21.32 0.70 -2.53
CA ALA A 106 19.96 0.59 -3.04
C ALA A 106 18.93 0.58 -1.90
N ILE A 107 19.12 -0.25 -0.87
CA ILE A 107 18.23 -0.30 0.32
C ILE A 107 18.16 1.07 1.01
N ARG A 108 19.23 1.82 1.03
CA ARG A 108 19.27 3.13 1.69
C ARG A 108 18.65 4.25 0.88
N ALA A 109 18.78 4.20 -0.45
CA ALA A 109 18.49 5.31 -1.34
C ALA A 109 17.12 5.24 -2.02
N LEU A 110 16.47 4.07 -2.05
CA LEU A 110 15.11 3.95 -2.60
C LEU A 110 14.17 4.87 -1.84
N HIS A 111 13.41 5.67 -2.59
CA HIS A 111 12.53 6.68 -2.03
C HIS A 111 11.15 6.10 -1.70
N PHE A 112 10.67 6.46 -0.51
CA PHE A 112 9.35 6.15 0.00
C PHE A 112 8.63 7.44 0.38
N GLU A 113 7.37 7.55 0.03
CA GLU A 113 6.54 8.69 0.36
C GLU A 113 5.71 8.43 1.61
N PRO A 114 5.59 9.43 2.49
CA PRO A 114 4.68 9.34 3.62
C PRO A 114 3.23 9.36 3.17
N LEU A 115 2.40 8.63 3.89
CA LEU A 115 0.96 8.67 3.67
C LEU A 115 0.18 8.41 4.97
N TYR A 116 -1.04 8.98 5.04
CA TYR A 116 -1.98 8.68 6.10
C TYR A 116 -3.40 8.54 5.54
N LYS A 117 -4.26 7.87 6.31
CA LYS A 117 -5.69 7.76 6.04
C LYS A 117 -6.48 8.04 7.30
N ILE A 118 -7.61 8.77 7.16
CA ILE A 118 -8.55 9.01 8.25
C ILE A 118 -9.93 8.58 7.77
N GLY A 119 -10.50 7.56 8.40
CA GLY A 119 -11.90 7.18 8.22
C GLY A 119 -12.79 7.92 9.21
N LEU A 120 -13.77 8.66 8.71
CA LEU A 120 -14.74 9.39 9.53
C LEU A 120 -16.14 8.84 9.26
N ARG A 121 -16.78 8.30 10.30
CA ARG A 121 -18.12 7.72 10.23
C ARG A 121 -19.16 8.76 10.63
N PHE A 122 -20.21 8.86 9.83
CA PHE A 122 -21.30 9.81 10.00
C PHE A 122 -22.65 9.11 10.10
N LYS A 123 -23.64 9.74 10.76
CA LYS A 123 -24.99 9.22 10.92
C LYS A 123 -25.69 8.97 9.59
N THR A 124 -25.42 9.78 8.60
CA THR A 124 -25.99 9.66 7.26
C THR A 124 -24.92 9.86 6.19
N ARG A 125 -25.22 9.47 4.98
CA ARG A 125 -24.41 9.72 3.78
C ARG A 125 -24.75 11.12 3.24
N PHE A 126 -24.51 12.17 4.04
CA PHE A 126 -24.91 13.55 3.74
C PHE A 126 -24.30 14.06 2.42
N TRP A 127 -23.10 13.61 2.08
CA TRP A 127 -22.42 13.99 0.83
C TRP A 127 -23.17 13.59 -0.44
N GLU A 128 -24.12 12.66 -0.35
CA GLU A 128 -24.99 12.31 -1.47
C GLU A 128 -26.21 13.23 -1.61
N LYS A 129 -26.46 14.09 -0.60
CA LYS A 129 -27.66 14.95 -0.50
C LYS A 129 -27.33 16.45 -0.56
N VAL A 130 -26.05 16.84 -0.43
CA VAL A 130 -25.58 18.21 -0.58
C VAL A 130 -25.55 18.63 -2.05
N SER A 131 -25.33 19.90 -2.30
CA SER A 131 -25.21 20.45 -3.66
C SER A 131 -23.81 21.01 -3.92
N PRO A 132 -23.05 20.47 -4.90
CA PRO A 132 -23.36 19.28 -5.74
C PRO A 132 -23.21 17.97 -4.95
N PRO A 133 -23.99 16.93 -5.27
CA PRO A 133 -23.91 15.66 -4.58
C PRO A 133 -22.70 14.84 -5.05
N SER A 134 -22.12 14.05 -4.12
CA SER A 134 -21.02 13.12 -4.40
C SER A 134 -21.46 11.68 -4.23
N LYS A 135 -21.29 10.87 -5.27
CA LYS A 135 -21.69 9.45 -5.30
C LYS A 135 -20.52 8.58 -5.75
N GLY A 136 -19.63 8.24 -4.82
CA GLY A 136 -18.33 7.66 -5.15
C GLY A 136 -17.35 8.73 -5.67
N GLY A 137 -16.17 8.29 -6.10
CA GLY A 137 -15.10 9.18 -6.56
C GLY A 137 -14.42 9.95 -5.42
N GLN A 138 -13.88 11.11 -5.76
CA GLN A 138 -13.08 11.90 -4.82
C GLN A 138 -13.19 13.39 -5.09
N SER A 139 -13.00 14.18 -4.04
CA SER A 139 -12.80 15.63 -4.12
C SER A 139 -11.38 15.98 -3.70
N ILE A 140 -10.77 16.91 -4.43
CA ILE A 140 -9.44 17.44 -4.12
C ILE A 140 -9.60 18.88 -3.70
N THR A 141 -8.97 19.22 -2.57
CA THR A 141 -9.05 20.56 -1.99
C THR A 141 -7.64 21.13 -1.77
N ASP A 142 -7.55 22.41 -1.45
CA ASP A 142 -6.35 23.08 -0.95
C ASP A 142 -6.24 23.06 0.59
N LEU A 143 -7.16 22.35 1.25
CA LEU A 143 -7.14 22.15 2.69
C LEU A 143 -6.10 21.09 3.08
N PRO A 144 -5.62 21.07 4.34
CA PRO A 144 -4.65 20.09 4.82
C PRO A 144 -5.02 18.62 4.55
N SER A 145 -6.29 18.25 4.69
CA SER A 145 -6.74 16.89 4.41
C SER A 145 -6.69 16.49 2.94
N ARG A 146 -6.50 17.43 2.05
CA ARG A 146 -6.29 17.30 0.61
C ARG A 146 -7.38 16.54 -0.13
N TRP A 147 -7.55 15.22 0.12
CA TRP A 147 -8.43 14.33 -0.61
C TRP A 147 -9.56 13.81 0.25
N PHE A 148 -10.80 13.97 -0.23
CA PHE A 148 -11.99 13.35 0.34
C PHE A 148 -12.46 12.27 -0.63
N VAL A 149 -12.40 11.01 -0.18
CA VAL A 149 -12.78 9.85 -0.98
C VAL A 149 -14.15 9.37 -0.54
N TYR A 150 -15.07 9.32 -1.48
CA TYR A 150 -16.46 8.91 -1.22
C TYR A 150 -16.64 7.43 -1.52
N PRO A 151 -17.35 6.68 -0.66
CA PRO A 151 -17.57 5.26 -0.90
C PRO A 151 -18.39 5.04 -2.17
N SER A 152 -17.92 4.11 -3.01
CA SER A 152 -18.58 3.71 -4.26
C SER A 152 -19.59 2.57 -4.07
N TYR A 153 -19.78 2.11 -2.85
CA TYR A 153 -20.74 1.08 -2.47
C TYR A 153 -21.80 1.65 -1.52
N GLY A 154 -22.98 1.01 -1.44
CA GLY A 154 -24.09 1.47 -0.60
C GLY A 154 -24.62 2.85 -1.02
N ILE A 155 -24.46 3.25 -2.28
CA ILE A 155 -24.98 4.53 -2.79
C ILE A 155 -26.49 4.51 -2.69
N GLY A 156 -27.06 5.56 -2.07
CA GLY A 156 -28.50 5.67 -1.81
C GLY A 156 -28.98 5.04 -0.52
N ASP A 157 -28.11 4.37 0.25
CA ASP A 157 -28.48 3.83 1.55
C ASP A 157 -28.82 4.95 2.55
N ASN A 158 -29.79 4.70 3.42
CA ASN A 158 -30.24 5.68 4.42
C ASN A 158 -29.52 5.52 5.78
N GLY A 159 -28.48 4.72 5.84
CA GLY A 159 -27.73 4.46 7.07
C GLY A 159 -26.44 5.27 7.20
N PRO A 160 -25.65 4.96 8.22
CA PRO A 160 -24.32 5.53 8.40
C PRO A 160 -23.42 5.27 7.20
N GLY A 161 -22.46 6.16 7.00
CA GLY A 161 -21.43 6.01 5.98
C GLY A 161 -20.08 6.52 6.46
N VAL A 162 -19.03 6.13 5.78
CA VAL A 162 -17.65 6.53 6.09
C VAL A 162 -17.09 7.36 4.94
N LEU A 163 -16.59 8.56 5.24
CA LEU A 163 -15.71 9.32 4.37
C LEU A 163 -14.26 8.96 4.70
N LEU A 164 -13.47 8.73 3.67
CA LEU A 164 -12.05 8.56 3.81
C LEU A 164 -11.35 9.87 3.42
N LEU A 165 -10.54 10.40 4.34
CA LEU A 165 -9.59 11.48 4.07
C LEU A 165 -8.23 10.83 3.82
N TYR A 166 -7.55 11.29 2.79
CA TYR A 166 -6.32 10.69 2.34
C TYR A 166 -5.32 11.76 1.90
N ALA A 167 -4.12 11.69 2.40
CA ALA A 167 -3.03 12.50 1.88
C ALA A 167 -1.74 11.69 1.88
N TRP A 168 -0.89 12.01 0.94
CA TRP A 168 0.38 11.37 0.71
C TRP A 168 1.44 12.41 0.38
N MET A 169 2.70 12.00 0.30
CA MET A 169 3.82 12.87 -0.01
C MET A 169 3.91 14.07 0.94
N THR A 170 4.25 15.22 0.41
CA THR A 170 4.41 16.45 1.20
C THR A 170 3.15 16.86 1.97
N ASP A 171 1.95 16.57 1.43
CA ASP A 171 0.69 16.87 2.13
C ASP A 171 0.49 16.01 3.38
N ALA A 172 1.02 14.77 3.39
CA ALA A 172 0.96 13.90 4.55
C ALA A 172 1.88 14.36 5.71
N ILE A 173 2.98 15.04 5.42
CA ILE A 173 3.98 15.46 6.42
C ILE A 173 3.34 16.27 7.56
N ALA A 174 2.33 17.09 7.28
CA ALA A 174 1.64 17.89 8.28
C ALA A 174 0.90 17.03 9.35
N PHE A 175 0.61 15.78 9.03
CA PHE A 175 -0.14 14.85 9.89
C PHE A 175 0.76 13.89 10.67
N LEU A 176 2.01 13.66 10.24
CA LEU A 176 2.92 12.69 10.86
C LEU A 176 3.16 12.96 12.35
N PRO A 177 3.44 14.20 12.81
CA PRO A 177 3.72 14.45 14.22
C PRO A 177 2.45 14.52 15.10
N LYS A 178 1.26 14.31 14.53
CA LYS A 178 -0.02 14.45 15.24
C LYS A 178 -0.51 13.09 15.73
N ASN A 179 -1.10 13.09 16.93
CA ASN A 179 -1.79 11.91 17.42
C ASN A 179 -3.14 11.70 16.68
N GLU A 180 -3.76 10.55 16.89
CA GLU A 180 -5.01 10.18 16.22
C GLU A 180 -6.12 11.21 16.39
N LYS A 181 -6.35 11.66 17.62
CA LYS A 181 -7.38 12.68 17.94
C LYS A 181 -7.14 13.97 17.17
N GLU A 182 -5.89 14.44 17.11
CA GLU A 182 -5.53 15.67 16.38
C GLU A 182 -5.75 15.52 14.88
N ARG A 183 -5.44 14.36 14.30
CA ARG A 183 -5.70 14.08 12.88
C ARG A 183 -7.18 14.07 12.59
N ILE A 184 -8.00 13.41 13.41
CA ILE A 184 -9.46 13.39 13.29
C ILE A 184 -10.03 14.81 13.39
N CYS A 185 -9.61 15.60 14.40
CA CYS A 185 -10.04 16.98 14.55
C CYS A 185 -9.72 17.86 13.34
N LEU A 186 -8.54 17.66 12.72
CA LEU A 186 -8.18 18.37 11.49
C LEU A 186 -9.10 17.99 10.33
N GLY A 187 -9.37 16.70 10.17
CA GLY A 187 -10.29 16.21 9.13
C GLY A 187 -11.70 16.78 9.30
N LEU A 188 -12.25 16.77 10.52
CA LEU A 188 -13.56 17.37 10.81
C LEU A 188 -13.59 18.86 10.54
N ARG A 189 -12.52 19.60 10.92
CA ARG A 189 -12.40 21.02 10.63
C ARG A 189 -12.43 21.31 9.13
N ASP A 190 -11.75 20.49 8.34
CA ASP A 190 -11.69 20.67 6.90
C ASP A 190 -13.03 20.33 6.24
N LEU A 191 -13.71 19.28 6.71
CA LEU A 191 -15.09 18.95 6.27
C LEU A 191 -16.09 20.08 6.61
N LYS A 192 -15.97 20.72 7.78
CA LYS A 192 -16.79 21.88 8.12
C LYS A 192 -16.59 23.05 7.16
N LYS A 193 -15.36 23.28 6.68
CA LYS A 193 -15.10 24.31 5.68
C LYS A 193 -15.74 24.01 4.33
N VAL A 194 -15.85 22.74 3.97
CA VAL A 194 -16.41 22.31 2.68
C VAL A 194 -17.94 22.20 2.73
N TYR A 195 -18.49 21.70 3.82
CA TYR A 195 -19.91 21.33 3.91
C TYR A 195 -20.70 22.09 4.98
N GLY A 196 -20.04 22.90 5.82
CA GLY A 196 -20.68 23.50 7.01
C GLY A 196 -21.85 24.41 6.72
N ASP A 197 -21.94 24.97 5.52
CA ASP A 197 -23.10 25.78 5.10
C ASP A 197 -24.36 24.94 4.79
N GLN A 198 -24.18 23.62 4.60
CA GLN A 198 -25.26 22.71 4.22
C GLN A 198 -25.55 21.63 5.25
N VAL A 199 -24.55 21.31 6.09
CA VAL A 199 -24.63 20.17 7.04
C VAL A 199 -23.92 20.52 8.33
N ASP A 200 -24.57 20.24 9.46
CA ASP A 200 -23.90 20.25 10.76
C ASP A 200 -23.02 19.00 10.88
N ILE A 201 -21.73 19.16 10.61
CA ILE A 201 -20.75 18.08 10.64
C ILE A 201 -20.59 17.51 12.06
N ASP A 202 -20.70 18.33 13.10
CA ASP A 202 -20.58 17.85 14.47
C ASP A 202 -21.77 16.98 14.87
N ASP A 203 -22.99 17.38 14.51
CA ASP A 203 -24.16 16.54 14.74
C ASP A 203 -24.08 15.23 13.96
N GLN A 204 -23.56 15.25 12.72
CA GLN A 204 -23.46 14.06 11.88
C GLN A 204 -22.36 13.10 12.31
N PHE A 205 -21.29 13.56 12.96
CA PHE A 205 -20.13 12.75 13.32
C PHE A 205 -20.45 11.70 14.38
N ILE A 206 -20.02 10.46 14.18
CA ILE A 206 -20.14 9.35 15.14
C ILE A 206 -18.77 9.03 15.74
N GLU A 207 -17.81 8.68 14.88
CA GLU A 207 -16.50 8.22 15.30
C GLU A 207 -15.48 8.39 14.17
N GLY A 208 -14.21 8.36 14.50
CA GLY A 208 -13.12 8.42 13.52
C GLY A 208 -12.02 7.45 13.90
N TYR A 209 -11.28 7.01 12.87
CA TYR A 209 -10.09 6.19 13.00
C TYR A 209 -9.01 6.70 12.05
N SER A 210 -7.78 6.85 12.52
CA SER A 210 -6.67 7.37 11.73
C SER A 210 -5.50 6.40 11.73
N ILE A 211 -5.04 6.05 10.55
CA ILE A 211 -3.81 5.27 10.36
C ILE A 211 -2.76 6.17 9.72
N ASN A 212 -1.59 6.21 10.34
CA ASN A 212 -0.38 6.77 9.78
C ASN A 212 0.46 5.62 9.20
N TRP A 213 0.36 5.41 7.90
CA TRP A 213 1.09 4.36 7.20
C TRP A 213 2.61 4.63 7.10
N THR A 214 3.08 5.74 7.64
CA THR A 214 4.50 6.09 7.70
C THR A 214 5.15 5.69 9.02
N ASP A 215 4.33 5.31 10.01
CA ASP A 215 4.80 4.83 11.31
C ASP A 215 5.24 3.37 11.23
N GLU A 216 6.15 3.04 12.15
CA GLU A 216 6.57 1.69 12.49
C GLU A 216 6.91 0.83 11.26
N GLU A 217 6.07 -0.14 10.95
CA GLU A 217 6.38 -1.23 10.03
C GLU A 217 6.14 -0.88 8.56
N SER A 218 5.22 0.03 8.27
CA SER A 218 4.78 0.32 6.89
C SER A 218 5.70 1.28 6.15
N THR A 219 6.18 2.32 6.81
CA THR A 219 7.11 3.36 6.28
C THR A 219 6.63 4.10 5.02
N GLY A 220 5.34 4.06 4.72
CA GLY A 220 4.76 4.67 3.51
C GLY A 220 4.73 3.72 2.31
N ASP A 221 4.85 4.27 1.13
CA ASP A 221 4.87 3.54 -0.14
C ASP A 221 6.00 3.99 -1.06
N ALA A 222 6.39 3.15 -2.00
CA ALA A 222 7.48 3.46 -2.92
C ALA A 222 7.01 4.42 -4.02
N MET A 223 7.77 5.50 -4.20
CA MET A 223 7.58 6.46 -5.29
C MET A 223 8.96 6.96 -5.74
N PHE A 224 9.52 6.33 -6.75
CA PHE A 224 10.92 6.51 -7.11
C PHE A 224 11.24 7.88 -7.71
N PHE A 225 12.34 8.43 -7.27
CA PHE A 225 12.93 9.63 -7.86
C PHE A 225 13.62 9.34 -9.21
N PRO A 226 13.91 10.40 -10.00
CA PRO A 226 14.62 10.24 -11.25
C PRO A 226 15.91 9.42 -11.11
N GLY A 227 16.08 8.44 -11.98
CA GLY A 227 17.25 7.57 -12.01
C GLY A 227 17.17 6.31 -11.13
N GLN A 228 16.27 6.22 -10.15
CA GLN A 228 16.22 5.08 -9.22
C GLN A 228 15.82 3.78 -9.92
N PHE A 229 14.86 3.80 -10.84
CA PHE A 229 14.54 2.62 -11.66
C PHE A 229 15.75 2.09 -12.43
N ARG A 230 16.52 2.98 -13.02
CA ARG A 230 17.67 2.60 -13.82
C ARG A 230 18.83 2.08 -12.98
N ASN A 231 19.12 2.76 -11.87
CA ASN A 231 20.38 2.57 -11.15
C ASN A 231 20.25 1.66 -9.93
N LEU A 232 19.07 1.55 -9.32
CA LEU A 232 18.89 0.89 -8.02
C LEU A 232 17.91 -0.28 -8.05
N PHE A 233 16.88 -0.23 -8.89
CA PHE A 233 15.78 -1.18 -8.87
C PHE A 233 16.21 -2.64 -9.03
N ASN A 234 17.03 -2.92 -10.05
CA ASN A 234 17.51 -4.29 -10.30
C ASN A 234 18.47 -4.79 -9.21
N ILE A 235 19.24 -3.89 -8.63
CA ILE A 235 20.16 -4.19 -7.53
C ILE A 235 19.36 -4.50 -6.27
N ALA A 236 18.34 -3.69 -5.96
CA ALA A 236 17.53 -3.86 -4.77
C ALA A 236 16.82 -5.22 -4.73
N ARG A 237 16.31 -5.72 -5.87
CA ARG A 237 15.59 -6.99 -5.95
C ARG A 237 16.47 -8.22 -6.17
N ALA A 238 17.75 -8.05 -6.49
CA ALA A 238 18.66 -9.18 -6.68
C ALA A 238 18.91 -9.89 -5.33
N PRO A 239 19.02 -11.22 -5.29
CA PRO A 239 19.38 -11.93 -4.05
C PRO A 239 20.83 -11.62 -3.64
N GLU A 240 21.11 -11.77 -2.34
CA GLU A 240 22.45 -11.72 -1.76
C GLU A 240 22.68 -13.02 -0.97
N GLY A 241 23.53 -13.90 -1.48
CA GLY A 241 23.71 -15.25 -0.92
C GLY A 241 22.39 -16.03 -0.87
N ASN A 242 22.00 -16.50 0.30
CA ASN A 242 20.74 -17.22 0.54
C ASN A 242 19.57 -16.30 0.97
N VAL A 243 19.75 -14.97 0.87
CA VAL A 243 18.73 -13.98 1.23
C VAL A 243 18.10 -13.38 -0.03
N TYR A 244 16.78 -13.40 -0.10
CA TYR A 244 15.95 -12.92 -1.19
C TYR A 244 15.08 -11.77 -0.71
N PHE A 245 14.56 -10.95 -1.64
CA PHE A 245 13.86 -9.73 -1.29
C PHE A 245 12.55 -9.61 -2.05
N ALA A 246 11.49 -9.18 -1.34
CA ALA A 246 10.18 -8.87 -1.90
C ALA A 246 9.59 -7.61 -1.24
N GLY A 247 8.62 -7.00 -1.88
CA GLY A 247 7.91 -5.82 -1.46
C GLY A 247 7.39 -5.06 -2.67
N GLU A 248 6.39 -4.19 -2.53
CA GLU A 248 5.83 -3.43 -3.65
C GLU A 248 6.90 -2.61 -4.39
N HIS A 249 7.90 -2.08 -3.66
CA HIS A 249 9.04 -1.32 -4.17
C HIS A 249 9.98 -2.14 -5.07
N LEU A 250 9.86 -3.45 -5.10
CA LEU A 250 10.65 -4.37 -5.94
C LEU A 250 9.86 -4.88 -7.16
N SER A 251 8.69 -4.32 -7.39
CA SER A 251 7.85 -4.49 -8.57
C SER A 251 7.85 -3.20 -9.41
N VAL A 252 7.23 -3.23 -10.57
CA VAL A 252 6.92 -2.01 -11.35
C VAL A 252 5.60 -1.37 -10.93
N HIS A 253 4.79 -2.08 -10.14
CA HIS A 253 3.49 -1.63 -9.63
C HIS A 253 3.65 -1.12 -8.20
N HIS A 254 4.30 0.03 -8.03
CA HIS A 254 4.48 0.67 -6.73
C HIS A 254 3.14 1.07 -6.14
N THR A 255 3.05 1.14 -4.82
CA THR A 255 1.84 1.50 -4.05
C THR A 255 0.69 0.48 -4.08
N TRP A 256 0.80 -0.58 -4.88
CA TRP A 256 -0.23 -1.59 -5.05
C TRP A 256 0.08 -2.92 -4.35
N ILE A 257 -0.95 -3.55 -3.80
CA ILE A 257 -0.87 -4.94 -3.31
C ILE A 257 -0.42 -5.89 -4.43
N LEU A 258 -0.86 -5.63 -5.68
CA LEU A 258 -0.40 -6.36 -6.85
C LEU A 258 1.12 -6.36 -6.96
N GLY A 259 1.77 -5.21 -6.78
CA GLY A 259 3.22 -5.10 -6.83
C GLY A 259 3.92 -5.95 -5.76
N ALA A 260 3.38 -5.97 -4.55
CA ALA A 260 3.90 -6.84 -3.50
C ALA A 260 3.81 -8.32 -3.87
N LEU A 261 2.68 -8.75 -4.45
CA LEU A 261 2.48 -10.13 -4.91
C LEU A 261 3.40 -10.51 -6.08
N ASP A 262 3.55 -9.61 -7.07
CA ASP A 262 4.45 -9.82 -8.20
C ASP A 262 5.91 -9.97 -7.77
N SER A 263 6.35 -9.12 -6.86
CA SER A 263 7.72 -9.20 -6.33
C SER A 263 7.95 -10.47 -5.51
N ALA A 264 6.96 -10.91 -4.73
CA ALA A 264 7.03 -12.16 -3.99
C ALA A 264 7.12 -13.36 -4.94
N LEU A 265 6.31 -13.39 -6.01
CA LEU A 265 6.38 -14.44 -7.03
C LEU A 265 7.76 -14.50 -7.68
N LEU A 266 8.32 -13.35 -8.08
CA LEU A 266 9.67 -13.27 -8.63
C LEU A 266 10.72 -13.82 -7.66
N ALA A 267 10.65 -13.42 -6.40
CA ALA A 267 11.58 -13.90 -5.39
C ALA A 267 11.47 -15.42 -5.18
N CYS A 268 10.25 -15.98 -5.16
CA CYS A 268 10.04 -17.42 -5.10
C CYS A 268 10.65 -18.15 -6.31
N GLN A 269 10.49 -17.62 -7.53
CA GLN A 269 11.11 -18.19 -8.73
C GLN A 269 12.65 -18.18 -8.62
N GLN A 270 13.23 -17.10 -8.13
CA GLN A 270 14.68 -17.03 -7.88
C GLN A 270 15.12 -18.05 -6.84
N MET A 271 14.36 -18.22 -5.74
CA MET A 271 14.64 -19.22 -4.70
C MET A 271 14.61 -20.65 -5.22
N LEU A 272 13.71 -20.94 -6.16
CA LEU A 272 13.58 -22.27 -6.78
C LEU A 272 14.57 -22.51 -7.91
N GLY A 273 15.32 -21.49 -8.33
CA GLY A 273 16.23 -21.58 -9.49
C GLY A 273 15.51 -21.67 -10.84
N GLU A 274 14.25 -21.22 -10.88
CA GLU A 274 13.48 -21.18 -12.11
C GLU A 274 13.92 -20.02 -13.01
N PRO A 275 13.84 -20.18 -14.34
CA PRO A 275 14.16 -19.08 -15.24
C PRO A 275 13.25 -17.88 -14.98
N ASN A 276 13.85 -16.70 -14.91
CA ASN A 276 13.20 -15.43 -14.71
C ASN A 276 12.15 -15.18 -15.81
N ILE A 277 10.93 -15.63 -15.61
CA ILE A 277 9.79 -15.25 -16.43
C ILE A 277 9.35 -13.88 -15.90
N MET A 278 10.07 -12.84 -16.34
CA MET A 278 9.65 -11.48 -16.04
C MET A 278 8.37 -11.14 -16.80
N PRO A 279 7.29 -10.75 -16.12
CA PRO A 279 6.26 -9.94 -16.76
C PRO A 279 6.83 -8.52 -16.92
N LEU A 280 7.70 -8.32 -17.90
CA LEU A 280 8.35 -7.03 -18.18
C LEU A 280 7.49 -6.11 -19.05
N ARG A 281 6.20 -6.39 -19.20
CA ARG A 281 5.28 -5.46 -19.87
C ARG A 281 3.88 -5.63 -19.28
N PRO A 282 3.14 -4.54 -19.06
CA PRO A 282 1.70 -4.63 -19.11
C PRO A 282 1.37 -5.12 -20.52
N THR A 283 1.07 -6.39 -20.66
CA THR A 283 0.61 -6.96 -21.91
C THR A 283 -0.74 -6.34 -22.22
N THR A 284 -0.73 -5.35 -23.11
CA THR A 284 -1.93 -4.99 -23.85
C THR A 284 -2.54 -6.27 -24.37
N LYS A 285 -3.67 -6.68 -23.77
CA LYS A 285 -4.56 -7.75 -24.26
C LYS A 285 -3.95 -9.16 -24.35
N GLN A 286 -3.41 -9.71 -23.30
CA GLN A 286 -3.41 -11.17 -23.14
C GLN A 286 -4.25 -11.51 -21.90
N ASN A 287 -5.19 -12.45 -22.07
CA ASN A 287 -5.90 -13.03 -20.94
C ASN A 287 -4.85 -13.54 -19.95
N PRO A 288 -5.03 -13.27 -18.67
CA PRO A 288 -4.13 -13.83 -17.66
C PRO A 288 -4.08 -15.35 -17.86
N PRO A 289 -2.92 -15.98 -17.62
CA PRO A 289 -2.85 -17.43 -17.67
C PRO A 289 -3.96 -17.98 -16.76
N LYS A 290 -4.73 -18.91 -17.29
CA LYS A 290 -5.72 -19.64 -16.49
C LYS A 290 -4.93 -20.45 -15.46
N HIS A 291 -4.77 -19.92 -14.27
CA HIS A 291 -4.42 -20.73 -13.13
C HIS A 291 -5.71 -21.48 -12.73
N ASP A 292 -5.67 -22.79 -12.75
CA ASP A 292 -6.78 -23.70 -12.37
C ASP A 292 -7.03 -23.71 -10.85
N TYR A 293 -6.79 -22.59 -10.16
CA TYR A 293 -7.19 -22.43 -8.78
C TYR A 293 -8.56 -21.76 -8.74
N ASP A 294 -9.55 -22.55 -8.34
CA ASP A 294 -10.91 -22.05 -8.09
C ASP A 294 -10.92 -21.25 -6.77
N TYR A 295 -10.81 -19.93 -6.87
CA TYR A 295 -10.93 -19.01 -5.74
C TYR A 295 -12.35 -18.48 -5.54
N SER A 296 -13.35 -19.06 -6.22
CA SER A 296 -14.72 -18.56 -6.25
C SER A 296 -15.37 -18.46 -4.87
N ASP A 297 -14.96 -19.29 -3.90
CA ASP A 297 -15.48 -19.29 -2.54
C ASP A 297 -14.77 -18.27 -1.61
N CYS A 298 -13.58 -17.78 -1.99
CA CYS A 298 -12.79 -16.91 -1.13
C CYS A 298 -12.92 -15.41 -1.48
N ILE A 299 -13.34 -15.06 -2.70
CA ILE A 299 -13.35 -13.67 -3.17
C ILE A 299 -14.70 -13.33 -3.80
N LYS A 300 -15.58 -12.67 -3.04
CA LYS A 300 -16.75 -11.98 -3.57
C LYS A 300 -16.38 -10.54 -3.87
N ALA A 301 -15.80 -10.31 -5.05
CA ALA A 301 -15.45 -8.98 -5.48
C ALA A 301 -16.66 -8.27 -6.10
N LYS A 302 -16.98 -7.07 -5.62
CA LYS A 302 -17.97 -6.18 -6.24
C LYS A 302 -17.25 -5.19 -7.17
N PRO A 303 -17.77 -4.91 -8.36
CA PRO A 303 -17.21 -3.87 -9.21
C PRO A 303 -17.32 -2.50 -8.52
N MET A 304 -16.20 -1.79 -8.44
CA MET A 304 -16.16 -0.41 -7.98
C MET A 304 -16.49 0.49 -9.16
N ALA A 305 -17.52 1.33 -9.03
CA ALA A 305 -17.86 2.30 -10.08
C ALA A 305 -16.77 3.36 -10.14
N VAL A 306 -16.05 3.42 -11.25
CA VAL A 306 -15.15 4.53 -11.55
C VAL A 306 -16.00 5.65 -12.13
N TYR A 307 -16.22 6.70 -11.35
CA TYR A 307 -16.82 7.91 -11.86
C TYR A 307 -15.76 8.68 -12.67
N ARG A 308 -15.95 8.76 -13.98
CA ARG A 308 -15.26 9.76 -14.80
C ARG A 308 -15.78 11.13 -14.41
N ASP A 309 -14.87 12.07 -14.17
CA ASP A 309 -15.21 13.49 -14.09
C ASP A 309 -15.95 13.89 -15.37
N GLN A 310 -17.26 14.13 -15.25
CA GLN A 310 -18.05 14.72 -16.34
C GLN A 310 -17.84 16.24 -16.31
N ARG A 311 -16.64 16.68 -16.68
CA ARG A 311 -16.40 18.06 -17.08
C ARG A 311 -15.97 18.07 -18.54
N THR A 312 -16.95 18.21 -19.39
CA THR A 312 -16.83 18.90 -20.68
C THR A 312 -17.28 20.32 -20.50
#